data_39174e62b0c5d9da5153d67e1465f086
#
_entry.id   39174e62b0c5d9da5153d67e1465f086
#
_cell.length_a   1.000
_cell.length_b   1.000
_cell.length_c   1.000
_cell.angle_alpha   90.00
_cell.angle_beta   90.00
_cell.angle_gamma   90.00
#
_symmetry.space_group_name_H-M   'P 1'
#
loop_
_entity.id
_entity.type
_entity.pdbx_description
1 polymer ?
#
loop_
_entity_poly.entity_id
_entity_poly.type
_entity_poly.pdbx_seq_one_letter_code
_entity_poly.pdbx_strand_id
1 'polypeptide(L)'
;MKIFYLLISILLVSCAQQTILTGGEKDNKPPELILDSNRNITNFSENHLLLEFNENIQLLKEKRTFITNPEINDIELIEEKNKIDLVWRDSLIENTTYSFIFLNAIADITESNKIS
;
A
#
# COMPACT_ATOMS: atom_id res chain seq x y z
N MET A 1 1.23 61.65 -21.91
CA MET A 1 2.20 60.55 -22.14
C MET A 1 2.89 60.11 -20.85
N LYS A 2 3.36 61.01 -19.99
CA LYS A 2 4.02 60.60 -18.72
C LYS A 2 3.11 59.83 -17.74
N ILE A 3 1.83 60.15 -17.68
CA ILE A 3 0.83 59.43 -16.88
C ILE A 3 0.58 58.00 -17.38
N PHE A 4 0.64 57.82 -18.69
CA PHE A 4 0.46 56.50 -19.33
C PHE A 4 1.61 55.54 -18.98
N TYR A 5 2.85 56.01 -18.92
CA TYR A 5 3.99 55.23 -18.51
C TYR A 5 3.97 54.93 -17.02
N LEU A 6 3.44 55.81 -16.19
CA LEU A 6 3.26 55.57 -14.76
C LEU A 6 2.22 54.48 -14.50
N LEU A 7 1.12 54.46 -15.25
CA LEU A 7 0.07 53.45 -15.17
C LEU A 7 0.57 52.07 -15.61
N ILE A 8 1.38 51.99 -16.65
CA ILE A 8 2.01 50.73 -17.10
C ILE A 8 3.00 50.21 -16.10
N SER A 9 3.75 51.09 -15.40
CA SER A 9 4.72 50.68 -14.38
C SER A 9 4.07 50.05 -13.15
N ILE A 10 2.85 50.44 -12.81
CA ILE A 10 2.11 49.89 -11.65
C ILE A 10 1.57 48.50 -11.95
N LEU A 11 1.29 48.16 -13.22
CA LEU A 11 0.78 46.85 -13.62
C LEU A 11 1.85 45.72 -13.57
N LEU A 12 3.14 46.10 -13.50
CA LEU A 12 4.24 45.13 -13.46
C LEU A 12 4.63 44.65 -12.07
N VAL A 13 4.01 45.14 -11.01
CA VAL A 13 4.28 44.76 -9.62
C VAL A 13 3.26 43.75 -9.10
N SER A 14 2.67 42.95 -9.96
CA SER A 14 1.88 41.80 -9.55
C SER A 14 2.82 40.68 -9.15
N CYS A 15 3.33 40.74 -7.93
CA CYS A 15 3.97 39.59 -7.30
C CYS A 15 2.93 38.49 -7.13
N ALA A 16 3.00 37.47 -7.97
CA ALA A 16 2.33 36.20 -7.70
C ALA A 16 2.91 35.64 -6.41
N GLN A 17 2.17 35.71 -5.32
CA GLN A 17 2.52 34.99 -4.11
C GLN A 17 2.43 33.49 -4.42
N GLN A 18 3.57 32.85 -4.58
CA GLN A 18 3.66 31.41 -4.51
C GLN A 18 3.40 31.00 -3.07
N THR A 19 2.18 30.62 -2.76
CA THR A 19 1.91 29.87 -1.54
C THR A 19 2.70 28.59 -1.62
N ILE A 20 3.65 28.40 -0.72
CA ILE A 20 4.34 27.13 -0.55
C ILE A 20 3.23 26.12 -0.25
N LEU A 21 3.05 25.16 -1.17
CA LEU A 21 2.20 24.00 -0.92
C LEU A 21 2.86 23.21 0.22
N THR A 22 2.47 23.54 1.43
CA THR A 22 2.78 22.67 2.57
C THR A 22 1.98 21.41 2.36
N GLY A 23 2.66 20.32 2.02
CA GLY A 23 2.06 19.00 2.00
C GLY A 23 1.32 18.77 3.33
N GLY A 24 0.26 17.96 3.30
CA GLY A 24 -0.47 17.57 4.50
C GLY A 24 0.46 16.98 5.57
N GLU A 25 -0.06 16.71 6.75
CA GLU A 25 0.69 16.02 7.80
C GLU A 25 1.23 14.69 7.23
N LYS A 26 2.49 14.40 7.58
CA LYS A 26 3.13 13.15 7.16
C LYS A 26 2.35 11.98 7.75
N ASP A 27 1.93 11.05 6.92
CA ASP A 27 1.34 9.81 7.39
C ASP A 27 2.40 8.92 8.04
N ASN A 28 2.13 8.47 9.26
CA ASN A 28 3.01 7.59 10.03
C ASN A 28 2.34 6.25 10.35
N LYS A 29 1.20 5.98 9.72
CA LYS A 29 0.48 4.73 9.94
C LYS A 29 0.87 3.71 8.89
N PRO A 30 1.07 2.45 9.27
CA PRO A 30 1.24 1.38 8.29
C PRO A 30 -0.09 1.06 7.61
N PRO A 31 -0.05 0.45 6.41
CA PRO A 31 -1.25 -0.05 5.74
C PRO A 31 -2.03 -1.01 6.63
N GLU A 32 -3.33 -0.87 6.62
CA GLU A 32 -4.25 -1.73 7.36
C GLU A 32 -5.02 -2.65 6.42
N LEU A 33 -5.14 -3.91 6.79
CA LEU A 33 -5.93 -4.87 6.03
C LEU A 33 -7.43 -4.55 6.17
N ILE A 34 -8.12 -4.32 5.04
CA ILE A 34 -9.56 -4.02 5.02
C ILE A 34 -10.40 -5.27 5.36
N LEU A 35 -9.93 -6.42 4.90
CA LEU A 35 -10.56 -7.68 5.28
C LEU A 35 -10.27 -7.93 6.75
N ASP A 36 -11.32 -8.04 7.53
CA ASP A 36 -11.27 -8.39 8.94
C ASP A 36 -10.34 -9.59 9.15
N SER A 37 -9.14 -9.31 9.65
CA SER A 37 -8.08 -10.31 9.87
C SER A 37 -8.47 -11.39 10.90
N ASN A 38 -9.58 -11.19 11.61
CA ASN A 38 -10.20 -12.17 12.47
C ASN A 38 -11.17 -13.09 11.74
N ARG A 39 -11.28 -12.96 10.42
CA ARG A 39 -12.15 -13.82 9.63
C ARG A 39 -11.52 -15.21 9.49
N ASN A 40 -11.85 -16.09 10.40
CA ASN A 40 -11.62 -17.50 10.20
C ASN A 40 -12.41 -17.97 8.98
N ILE A 41 -11.74 -18.14 7.87
CA ILE A 41 -12.34 -18.71 6.67
C ILE A 41 -12.37 -20.23 6.89
N THR A 42 -13.55 -20.76 7.11
CA THR A 42 -13.76 -22.21 7.24
C THR A 42 -14.19 -22.80 5.89
N ASN A 43 -13.82 -24.05 5.66
CA ASN A 43 -14.10 -24.77 4.40
C ASN A 43 -13.53 -24.06 3.15
N PHE A 44 -12.34 -23.51 3.29
CA PHE A 44 -11.64 -22.86 2.21
C PHE A 44 -11.16 -23.89 1.18
N SER A 45 -11.66 -23.78 -0.04
CA SER A 45 -11.36 -24.74 -1.13
C SER A 45 -10.71 -24.09 -2.35
N GLU A 46 -10.46 -22.77 -2.28
CA GLU A 46 -9.83 -22.03 -3.37
C GLU A 46 -8.30 -22.18 -3.32
N ASN A 47 -7.66 -21.91 -4.44
CA ASN A 47 -6.20 -21.93 -4.58
C ASN A 47 -5.58 -20.52 -4.63
N HIS A 48 -6.32 -19.53 -4.15
CA HIS A 48 -5.86 -18.16 -4.02
C HIS A 48 -6.50 -17.47 -2.82
N LEU A 49 -5.82 -16.46 -2.28
CA LEU A 49 -6.29 -15.62 -1.20
C LEU A 49 -6.00 -14.16 -1.52
N LEU A 50 -7.07 -13.36 -1.69
CA LEU A 50 -6.95 -11.94 -1.95
C LEU A 50 -6.94 -11.16 -0.64
N LEU A 51 -5.88 -10.37 -0.43
CA LEU A 51 -5.74 -9.41 0.65
C LEU A 51 -5.92 -7.99 0.09
N GLU A 52 -6.78 -7.19 0.70
CA GLU A 52 -7.05 -5.81 0.32
C GLU A 52 -6.72 -4.86 1.47
N PHE A 53 -5.99 -3.78 1.16
CA PHE A 53 -5.54 -2.77 2.13
C PHE A 53 -6.25 -1.44 1.94
N ASN A 54 -6.26 -0.62 2.99
CA ASN A 54 -6.87 0.72 2.98
C ASN A 54 -6.12 1.73 2.10
N GLU A 55 -4.90 1.42 1.69
CA GLU A 55 -4.04 2.25 0.87
C GLU A 55 -3.17 1.43 -0.09
N ASN A 56 -2.50 2.11 -1.03
CA ASN A 56 -1.61 1.45 -1.96
C ASN A 56 -0.35 0.94 -1.24
N ILE A 57 -0.01 -0.30 -1.54
CA ILE A 57 1.09 -1.02 -0.88
C ILE A 57 2.19 -1.41 -1.87
N GLN A 58 3.34 -1.76 -1.32
CA GLN A 58 4.44 -2.39 -2.03
C GLN A 58 4.99 -3.58 -1.25
N LEU A 59 5.34 -4.63 -1.98
CA LEU A 59 6.07 -5.78 -1.43
C LEU A 59 7.56 -5.47 -1.39
N LEU A 60 8.15 -5.53 -0.20
CA LEU A 60 9.57 -5.30 0.01
C LEU A 60 10.38 -6.54 -0.37
N LYS A 61 10.92 -6.58 -1.58
CA LYS A 61 11.60 -7.76 -2.16
C LYS A 61 12.86 -8.19 -1.41
N GLU A 62 13.57 -7.26 -0.80
CA GLU A 62 14.90 -7.51 -0.21
C GLU A 62 14.85 -8.05 1.22
N LYS A 63 13.79 -7.80 1.96
CA LYS A 63 13.65 -8.16 3.39
C LYS A 63 12.36 -8.90 3.70
N ARG A 64 11.68 -9.37 2.68
CA ARG A 64 10.43 -10.07 2.89
C ARG A 64 10.67 -11.38 3.62
N THR A 65 10.00 -11.53 4.72
CA THR A 65 9.77 -12.83 5.29
C THR A 65 8.29 -13.14 5.13
N PHE A 66 7.99 -14.00 4.19
CA PHE A 66 6.68 -14.58 3.99
C PHE A 66 6.77 -16.07 4.29
N ILE A 67 5.96 -16.50 5.22
CA ILE A 67 5.97 -17.88 5.71
C ILE A 67 4.54 -18.38 5.73
N THR A 68 4.34 -19.62 5.29
CA THR A 68 3.10 -20.35 5.50
C THR A 68 3.32 -21.50 6.46
N ASN A 69 2.34 -21.77 7.30
CA ASN A 69 2.38 -22.91 8.22
C ASN A 69 1.00 -23.59 8.24
N PRO A 70 0.87 -24.86 7.80
CA PRO A 70 1.91 -25.67 7.12
C PRO A 70 2.50 -25.00 5.87
N GLU A 71 3.68 -25.44 5.46
CA GLU A 71 4.35 -24.93 4.26
C GLU A 71 3.54 -25.24 3.00
N ILE A 72 3.34 -24.23 2.16
CA ILE A 72 2.74 -24.35 0.83
C ILE A 72 3.86 -24.09 -0.17
N ASN A 73 4.14 -25.08 -1.02
CA ASN A 73 5.10 -24.90 -2.09
C ASN A 73 4.48 -24.09 -3.25
N ASP A 74 5.33 -23.50 -4.07
CA ASP A 74 4.93 -22.78 -5.28
C ASP A 74 3.84 -21.72 -5.07
N ILE A 75 3.94 -20.97 -3.97
CA ILE A 75 3.08 -19.82 -3.72
C ILE A 75 3.64 -18.58 -4.40
N GLU A 76 2.81 -17.91 -5.19
CA GLU A 76 3.12 -16.67 -5.88
C GLU A 76 2.38 -15.51 -5.22
N LEU A 77 3.06 -14.38 -5.01
CA LEU A 77 2.47 -13.15 -4.51
C LEU A 77 2.39 -12.15 -5.65
N ILE A 78 1.17 -11.80 -6.03
CA ILE A 78 0.88 -10.83 -7.10
C ILE A 78 0.40 -9.55 -6.45
N GLU A 79 1.20 -8.49 -6.61
CA GLU A 79 0.92 -7.15 -6.08
C GLU A 79 0.17 -6.31 -7.11
N GLU A 80 -0.94 -5.71 -6.72
CA GLU A 80 -1.68 -4.77 -7.55
C GLU A 80 -2.27 -3.64 -6.71
N LYS A 81 -1.67 -2.45 -6.78
CA LYS A 81 -2.12 -1.25 -6.04
C LYS A 81 -2.26 -1.49 -4.54
N ASN A 82 -3.49 -1.63 -4.05
CA ASN A 82 -3.81 -1.88 -2.65
C ASN A 82 -4.15 -3.34 -2.36
N LYS A 83 -3.77 -4.27 -3.26
CA LYS A 83 -4.10 -5.69 -3.15
C LYS A 83 -2.88 -6.58 -3.29
N ILE A 84 -2.91 -7.69 -2.59
CA ILE A 84 -1.98 -8.81 -2.79
C ILE A 84 -2.83 -10.05 -3.01
N ASP A 85 -2.64 -10.71 -4.14
CA ASP A 85 -3.22 -12.03 -4.41
C ASP A 85 -2.15 -13.09 -4.17
N LEU A 86 -2.42 -13.98 -3.23
CA LEU A 86 -1.58 -15.15 -2.96
C LEU A 86 -2.16 -16.30 -3.75
N VAL A 87 -1.40 -16.82 -4.70
CA VAL A 87 -1.82 -17.91 -5.59
C VAL A 87 -0.91 -19.10 -5.39
N TRP A 88 -1.46 -20.29 -5.22
CA TRP A 88 -0.71 -21.54 -5.07
C TRP A 88 -1.30 -22.65 -5.94
N ARG A 89 -0.51 -23.66 -6.23
CA ARG A 89 -0.90 -24.79 -7.10
C ARG A 89 -1.22 -26.05 -6.33
N ASP A 90 -0.64 -26.18 -5.15
CA ASP A 90 -0.81 -27.38 -4.33
C ASP A 90 -2.21 -27.44 -3.73
N SER A 91 -2.72 -28.66 -3.55
CA SER A 91 -3.94 -28.85 -2.77
C SER A 91 -3.65 -28.66 -1.28
N LEU A 92 -4.50 -27.91 -0.60
CA LEU A 92 -4.42 -27.78 0.85
C LEU A 92 -4.83 -29.08 1.54
N ILE A 93 -4.21 -29.37 2.67
CA ILE A 93 -4.53 -30.55 3.48
C ILE A 93 -5.88 -30.33 4.16
N GLU A 94 -6.77 -31.29 4.01
CA GLU A 94 -8.08 -31.26 4.66
C GLU A 94 -7.98 -31.19 6.19
N ASN A 95 -8.96 -30.56 6.81
CA ASN A 95 -9.04 -30.38 8.27
C ASN A 95 -7.79 -29.75 8.91
N THR A 96 -7.10 -28.88 8.15
CA THR A 96 -5.86 -28.25 8.57
C THR A 96 -6.04 -26.73 8.56
N THR A 97 -5.54 -26.06 9.59
CA THR A 97 -5.49 -24.59 9.64
C THR A 97 -4.16 -24.10 9.07
N TYR A 98 -4.23 -23.20 8.09
CA TYR A 98 -3.07 -22.57 7.50
C TYR A 98 -2.91 -21.15 8.04
N SER A 99 -1.68 -20.76 8.31
CA SER A 99 -1.31 -19.40 8.69
C SER A 99 -0.42 -18.79 7.62
N PHE A 100 -0.73 -17.56 7.22
CA PHE A 100 0.06 -16.75 6.29
C PHE A 100 0.69 -15.61 7.08
N ILE A 101 2.01 -15.56 7.14
CA ILE A 101 2.74 -14.64 8.01
C ILE A 101 3.61 -13.72 7.14
N PHE A 102 3.39 -12.42 7.25
CA PHE A 102 4.19 -11.37 6.62
C PHE A 102 4.97 -10.62 7.70
N LEU A 103 6.29 -10.70 7.67
CA LEU A 103 7.14 -9.98 8.61
C LEU A 103 7.91 -8.88 7.85
N ASN A 104 7.56 -7.63 8.09
CA ASN A 104 8.18 -6.46 7.44
C ASN A 104 8.21 -6.56 5.90
N ALA A 105 7.26 -7.29 5.33
CA ALA A 105 7.22 -7.56 3.89
C ALA A 105 6.36 -6.56 3.11
N ILE A 106 5.47 -5.84 3.78
CA ILE A 106 4.49 -4.94 3.18
C ILE A 106 4.70 -3.54 3.75
N ALA A 107 4.72 -2.54 2.87
CA ALA A 107 4.80 -1.13 3.24
C ALA A 107 3.85 -0.31 2.36
N ASP A 108 3.47 0.89 2.81
CA ASP A 108 2.84 1.86 1.93
C ASP A 108 3.83 2.38 0.86
N ILE A 109 3.30 2.92 -0.23
CA ILE A 109 4.13 3.44 -1.34
C ILE A 109 4.69 4.82 -1.01
N THR A 110 3.98 5.63 -0.22
CA THR A 110 4.27 7.05 -0.03
C THR A 110 5.36 7.29 1.00
N GLU A 111 5.18 6.80 2.22
CA GLU A 111 6.09 7.05 3.35
C GLU A 111 6.93 5.84 3.73
N SER A 112 6.66 4.67 3.13
CA SER A 112 7.31 3.38 3.42
C SER A 112 7.09 2.90 4.86
N ASN A 113 5.93 3.19 5.44
CA ASN A 113 5.51 2.64 6.71
C ASN A 113 5.23 1.13 6.56
N LYS A 114 5.82 0.32 7.44
CA LYS A 114 5.79 -1.14 7.32
C LYS A 114 4.78 -1.75 8.26
N ILE A 115 4.13 -2.80 7.79
CA ILE A 115 3.38 -3.70 8.66
C ILE A 115 4.39 -4.58 9.40
N SER A 116 4.33 -4.57 10.72
CA SER A 116 5.18 -5.35 11.63
C SER A 116 4.47 -6.60 12.15
#